data_6dbbaca4bdada2bc585565ec5aa951d7
#
_entry.id   6dbbaca4bdada2bc585565ec5aa951d7
#
_cell.length_a   1.000
_cell.length_b   1.000
_cell.length_c   1.000
_cell.angle_alpha   90.00
_cell.angle_beta   90.00
_cell.angle_gamma   90.00
#
_symmetry.space_group_name_H-M   'P 1'
#
loop_
_entity.id
_entity.type
_entity.pdbx_description
1 polymer ?
#
loop_
_entity_poly.entity_id
_entity_poly.type
_entity_poly.pdbx_seq_one_letter_code
_entity_poly.pdbx_strand_id
1 'polypeptide(L)'
;MENGKNFPPDTIPRIEEEKRETGPPPEAPVPVPLTEAQRRFAAQYHALIYGFLLEKKLEIREYYDIAAIGYLHAVQRYFTEKSLHRYRFSTIAWRSMNSSLNTFRRQEQRRQSHEFSYQAAHPPPDDAFDALRARQPKALKLVF
;
A
#
# COMPACT_ATOMS: atom_id res chain seq x y z
N MET A 1 13.46 -43.85 -14.65
CA MET A 1 12.78 -43.71 -14.95
C MET A 1 11.79 -43.23 -14.25
N GLU A 2 11.05 -43.56 -13.95
CA GLU A 2 10.06 -43.02 -13.37
C GLU A 2 10.37 -42.47 -12.19
N ASN A 3 11.32 -42.71 -11.71
CA ASN A 3 11.66 -42.22 -10.57
C ASN A 3 11.56 -40.87 -10.48
N GLY A 4 11.85 -40.19 -11.37
CA GLY A 4 11.75 -38.80 -11.23
C GLY A 4 10.51 -38.39 -10.77
N LYS A 5 9.56 -39.09 -11.09
CA LYS A 5 8.36 -38.63 -10.73
C LYS A 5 8.17 -38.78 -9.40
N ASN A 6 8.87 -39.45 -8.77
CA ASN A 6 8.64 -39.58 -7.49
C ASN A 6 9.09 -38.49 -6.74
N PHE A 7 9.57 -37.47 -7.26
CA PHE A 7 9.74 -36.37 -6.60
C PHE A 7 8.75 -36.34 -5.64
N PRO A 8 8.92 -36.39 -4.42
CA PRO A 8 7.86 -36.35 -3.47
C PRO A 8 7.37 -34.96 -3.43
N PRO A 9 6.45 -34.68 -4.19
CA PRO A 9 5.90 -33.35 -4.17
C PRO A 9 5.34 -33.02 -2.82
N ASP A 10 5.03 -34.02 -2.02
CA ASP A 10 4.48 -33.74 -0.77
C ASP A 10 5.45 -33.10 0.13
N THR A 11 6.67 -33.37 0.04
CA THR A 11 7.64 -32.89 0.98
C THR A 11 7.73 -31.40 0.97
N ILE A 12 7.73 -30.80 -0.19
CA ILE A 12 7.91 -29.38 -0.30
C ILE A 12 6.75 -28.59 0.30
N PRO A 13 5.53 -28.88 -0.05
CA PRO A 13 4.44 -28.11 0.50
C PRO A 13 4.32 -28.25 2.00
N ARG A 14 4.61 -29.43 2.51
CA ARG A 14 4.47 -29.59 3.93
C ARG A 14 5.46 -28.76 4.71
N ILE A 15 6.68 -28.70 4.23
CA ILE A 15 7.68 -27.93 4.91
C ILE A 15 7.30 -26.45 4.91
N GLU A 16 6.80 -25.99 3.80
CA GLU A 16 6.43 -24.60 3.74
C GLU A 16 5.26 -24.28 4.63
N GLU A 17 4.33 -25.17 4.70
CA GLU A 17 3.21 -24.93 5.56
C GLU A 17 3.59 -24.90 7.00
N GLU A 18 4.46 -25.77 7.38
CA GLU A 18 4.92 -25.76 8.76
C GLU A 18 5.57 -24.46 9.10
N LYS A 19 6.38 -23.96 8.20
CA LYS A 19 7.04 -22.71 8.48
C LYS A 19 6.06 -21.57 8.62
N ARG A 20 5.02 -21.61 7.89
CA ARG A 20 4.06 -20.54 7.99
C ARG A 20 3.25 -20.61 9.26
N GLU A 21 3.03 -21.81 9.74
CA GLU A 21 2.23 -21.94 10.91
C GLU A 21 2.98 -21.75 12.19
N THR A 22 4.28 -22.01 12.17
CA THR A 22 4.99 -21.94 13.39
C THR A 22 5.50 -20.56 13.59
N GLY A 23 5.19 -19.82 14.30
CA GLY A 23 5.76 -18.57 14.61
C GLY A 23 4.81 -17.42 14.50
N PRO A 24 5.05 -16.40 15.25
CA PRO A 24 4.23 -15.20 15.14
C PRO A 24 4.46 -14.54 13.80
N PRO A 25 3.49 -13.80 13.33
CA PRO A 25 3.68 -13.06 12.08
C PRO A 25 4.86 -12.13 12.23
N PRO A 26 5.63 -11.94 11.18
CA PRO A 26 6.78 -11.05 11.26
C PRO A 26 6.33 -9.67 11.69
N GLU A 27 7.01 -9.16 12.68
CA GLU A 27 6.75 -7.81 13.12
C GLU A 27 6.92 -6.89 11.94
N ALA A 28 6.03 -5.97 11.79
CA ALA A 28 6.17 -4.97 10.76
C ALA A 28 7.52 -4.29 10.93
N PRO A 29 8.27 -4.13 9.85
CA PRO A 29 9.59 -3.51 9.97
C PRO A 29 9.47 -2.15 10.61
N VAL A 30 10.23 -1.94 11.65
CA VAL A 30 10.26 -0.64 12.31
C VAL A 30 10.82 0.35 11.31
N PRO A 31 10.13 1.48 11.10
CA PRO A 31 10.65 2.45 10.15
C PRO A 31 12.01 2.95 10.61
N VAL A 32 13.00 2.74 9.78
CA VAL A 32 14.35 3.20 10.06
C VAL A 32 14.47 4.61 9.53
N PRO A 33 14.94 5.56 10.34
CA PRO A 33 15.07 6.93 9.86
C PRO A 33 16.13 7.03 8.76
N LEU A 34 15.93 7.96 7.87
CA LEU A 34 16.88 8.18 6.78
C LEU A 34 18.18 8.79 7.32
N THR A 35 19.28 8.34 6.78
CA THR A 35 20.57 8.97 7.09
C THR A 35 20.63 10.33 6.42
N GLU A 36 21.63 11.12 6.81
CA GLU A 36 21.80 12.44 6.23
C GLU A 36 22.04 12.38 4.72
N ALA A 37 22.85 11.42 4.29
CA ALA A 37 23.10 11.23 2.86
C ALA A 37 21.82 10.85 2.11
N GLN A 38 21.02 9.99 2.71
CA GLN A 38 19.74 9.59 2.11
C GLN A 38 18.78 10.78 2.05
N ARG A 39 18.77 11.63 3.06
CA ARG A 39 17.90 12.81 3.05
C ARG A 39 18.27 13.77 1.94
N ARG A 40 19.57 14.00 1.75
CA ARG A 40 20.03 14.87 0.68
C ARG A 40 19.66 14.32 -0.67
N PHE A 41 19.85 13.03 -0.85
CA PHE A 41 19.49 12.36 -2.09
C PHE A 41 17.98 12.46 -2.34
N ALA A 42 17.20 12.23 -1.30
CA ALA A 42 15.76 12.31 -1.42
C ALA A 42 15.29 13.71 -1.78
N ALA A 43 15.92 14.73 -1.21
CA ALA A 43 15.59 16.12 -1.53
C ALA A 43 15.96 16.46 -2.97
N GLN A 44 17.07 15.92 -3.45
CA GLN A 44 17.54 16.21 -4.79
C GLN A 44 16.59 15.70 -5.86
N TYR A 45 16.00 14.53 -5.65
CA TYR A 45 15.13 13.91 -6.65
C TYR A 45 13.66 13.96 -6.27
N HIS A 46 13.31 14.82 -5.34
CA HIS A 46 11.94 14.88 -4.81
C HIS A 46 10.88 15.12 -5.88
N ALA A 47 11.25 15.81 -6.95
CA ALA A 47 10.30 16.11 -8.03
C ALA A 47 9.76 14.85 -8.70
N LEU A 48 10.42 13.70 -8.53
CA LEU A 48 9.91 12.45 -9.09
C LEU A 48 8.54 12.08 -8.54
N ILE A 49 8.25 12.47 -7.30
CA ILE A 49 6.94 12.18 -6.71
C ILE A 49 5.85 12.88 -7.50
N TYR A 50 6.04 14.16 -7.78
CA TYR A 50 5.05 14.91 -8.52
C TYR A 50 4.94 14.41 -9.96
N GLY A 51 6.05 14.07 -10.58
CA GLY A 51 6.03 13.52 -11.91
C GLY A 51 5.23 12.22 -11.98
N PHE A 52 5.40 11.37 -10.97
CA PHE A 52 4.67 10.11 -10.89
C PHE A 52 3.15 10.39 -10.76
N LEU A 53 2.79 11.28 -9.85
CA LEU A 53 1.36 11.56 -9.62
C LEU A 53 0.71 12.17 -10.84
N LEU A 54 1.40 13.07 -11.52
CA LEU A 54 0.87 13.69 -12.72
C LEU A 54 0.73 12.68 -13.85
N GLU A 55 1.71 11.81 -14.01
CA GLU A 55 1.66 10.79 -15.05
C GLU A 55 0.50 9.82 -14.82
N LYS A 56 0.25 9.47 -13.57
CA LYS A 56 -0.84 8.58 -13.22
C LYS A 56 -2.18 9.29 -13.12
N LYS A 57 -2.17 10.62 -13.28
CA LYS A 57 -3.40 11.43 -13.19
C LYS A 57 -4.08 11.27 -11.85
N LEU A 58 -3.27 11.30 -10.78
CA LEU A 58 -3.78 11.15 -9.43
C LEU A 58 -3.79 12.51 -8.73
N GLU A 59 -4.76 12.65 -7.82
CA GLU A 59 -4.88 13.87 -7.04
C GLU A 59 -3.72 13.95 -6.07
N ILE A 60 -2.95 15.04 -6.16
CA ILE A 60 -1.74 15.18 -5.35
C ILE A 60 -2.07 15.16 -3.87
N ARG A 61 -3.11 15.85 -3.46
CA ARG A 61 -3.46 15.92 -2.04
C ARG A 61 -3.78 14.57 -1.43
N GLU A 62 -4.40 13.71 -2.23
CA GLU A 62 -4.82 12.42 -1.71
C GLU A 62 -3.72 11.38 -1.75
N TYR A 63 -2.89 11.43 -2.77
CA TYR A 63 -1.96 10.34 -3.02
C TYR A 63 -0.50 10.69 -2.77
N TYR A 64 -0.22 11.93 -2.38
CA TYR A 64 1.16 12.32 -2.15
C TYR A 64 1.83 11.47 -1.08
N ASP A 65 1.17 11.25 0.04
CA ASP A 65 1.76 10.49 1.13
C ASP A 65 2.07 9.07 0.73
N ILE A 66 1.17 8.46 -0.03
CA ILE A 66 1.35 7.09 -0.49
C ILE A 66 2.54 7.01 -1.43
N ALA A 67 2.64 7.92 -2.37
CA ALA A 67 3.76 7.96 -3.29
C ALA A 67 5.06 8.28 -2.56
N ALA A 68 5.00 9.19 -1.59
CA ALA A 68 6.19 9.57 -0.82
C ALA A 68 6.75 8.40 -0.03
N ILE A 69 5.90 7.59 0.56
CA ILE A 69 6.34 6.40 1.28
C ILE A 69 7.09 5.46 0.32
N GLY A 70 6.51 5.21 -0.85
CA GLY A 70 7.18 4.37 -1.85
C GLY A 70 8.48 4.98 -2.32
N TYR A 71 8.52 6.29 -2.49
CA TYR A 71 9.73 7.00 -2.89
C TYR A 71 10.84 6.87 -1.84
N LEU A 72 10.50 7.05 -0.57
CA LEU A 72 11.48 6.95 0.51
C LEU A 72 12.01 5.53 0.67
N HIS A 73 11.16 4.54 0.46
CA HIS A 73 11.62 3.16 0.45
C HIS A 73 12.62 2.93 -0.68
N ALA A 74 12.37 3.53 -1.84
CA ALA A 74 13.29 3.42 -2.96
C ALA A 74 14.64 4.05 -2.64
N VAL A 75 14.63 5.20 -1.95
CA VAL A 75 15.88 5.85 -1.53
C VAL A 75 16.68 4.94 -0.61
N GLN A 76 16.01 4.36 0.39
CA GLN A 76 16.69 3.48 1.33
C GLN A 76 17.25 2.26 0.63
N ARG A 77 16.49 1.64 -0.22
CA ARG A 77 16.94 0.45 -0.94
C ARG A 77 18.08 0.76 -1.89
N TYR A 78 18.02 1.91 -2.54
CA TYR A 78 19.07 2.30 -3.46
C TYR A 78 20.43 2.46 -2.74
N PHE A 79 20.41 2.88 -1.49
CA PHE A 79 21.64 3.02 -0.71
C PHE A 79 22.11 1.69 -0.12
N THR A 80 21.21 0.77 0.13
CA THR A 80 21.59 -0.49 0.77
C THR A 80 21.83 -1.62 -0.21
N GLU A 81 21.15 -1.62 -1.35
CA GLU A 81 21.28 -2.71 -2.32
C GLU A 81 22.10 -2.24 -3.52
N LYS A 82 23.34 -2.64 -3.58
CA LYS A 82 24.20 -2.21 -4.68
C LYS A 82 23.76 -2.75 -6.03
N SER A 83 23.06 -3.87 -6.03
CA SER A 83 22.59 -4.43 -7.30
C SER A 83 21.62 -3.50 -8.02
N LEU A 84 21.01 -2.59 -7.30
CA LEU A 84 20.09 -1.64 -7.92
C LEU A 84 20.80 -0.52 -8.66
N HIS A 85 22.10 -0.34 -8.42
CA HIS A 85 22.83 0.75 -9.07
C HIS A 85 22.99 0.58 -10.56
N ARG A 86 22.67 -0.58 -11.09
CA ARG A 86 22.70 -0.77 -12.55
C ARG A 86 21.48 -0.12 -13.21
N TYR A 87 20.48 0.26 -12.43
CA TYR A 87 19.30 0.91 -12.96
C TYR A 87 19.29 2.37 -12.57
N ARG A 88 18.57 3.19 -13.31
CA ARG A 88 18.41 4.58 -12.93
C ARG A 88 17.53 4.65 -11.70
N PHE A 89 17.86 5.59 -10.82
CA PHE A 89 17.06 5.75 -9.61
C PHE A 89 15.60 6.06 -9.95
N SER A 90 15.35 6.84 -11.01
CA SER A 90 13.97 7.15 -11.38
C SER A 90 13.15 5.89 -11.66
N THR A 91 13.76 4.88 -12.29
CA THR A 91 13.07 3.61 -12.57
C THR A 91 12.73 2.90 -11.26
N ILE A 92 13.68 2.87 -10.33
CA ILE A 92 13.48 2.21 -9.05
C ILE A 92 12.40 2.95 -8.26
N ALA A 93 12.44 4.27 -8.28
CA ALA A 93 11.46 5.08 -7.56
C ALA A 93 10.05 4.88 -8.12
N TRP A 94 9.90 4.87 -9.45
CA TRP A 94 8.60 4.64 -10.05
C TRP A 94 8.02 3.28 -9.68
N ARG A 95 8.85 2.25 -9.72
CA ARG A 95 8.40 0.92 -9.34
C ARG A 95 7.95 0.88 -7.89
N SER A 96 8.71 1.50 -7.02
CA SER A 96 8.41 1.52 -5.60
C SER A 96 7.14 2.30 -5.31
N MET A 97 6.99 3.47 -5.94
CA MET A 97 5.79 4.27 -5.77
C MET A 97 4.56 3.54 -6.32
N ASN A 98 4.70 2.86 -7.46
CA ASN A 98 3.62 2.11 -8.04
C ASN A 98 3.22 0.94 -7.14
N SER A 99 4.19 0.29 -6.53
CA SER A 99 3.94 -0.79 -5.59
C SER A 99 3.17 -0.30 -4.36
N SER A 100 3.57 0.85 -3.82
CA SER A 100 2.86 1.45 -2.69
C SER A 100 1.43 1.80 -3.06
N LEU A 101 1.22 2.34 -4.25
CA LEU A 101 -0.10 2.68 -4.72
C LEU A 101 -0.98 1.45 -4.86
N ASN A 102 -0.43 0.38 -5.43
CA ASN A 102 -1.18 -0.86 -5.59
C ASN A 102 -1.54 -1.49 -4.25
N THR A 103 -0.62 -1.42 -3.28
CA THR A 103 -0.88 -1.92 -1.94
C THR A 103 -1.99 -1.11 -1.29
N PHE A 104 -1.94 0.20 -1.42
CA PHE A 104 -2.98 1.07 -0.87
C PHE A 104 -4.34 0.76 -1.49
N ARG A 105 -4.39 0.59 -2.81
CA ARG A 105 -5.65 0.28 -3.49
C ARG A 105 -6.24 -1.05 -3.04
N ARG A 106 -5.39 -2.05 -2.84
CA ARG A 106 -5.86 -3.34 -2.36
C ARG A 106 -6.40 -3.25 -0.95
N GLN A 107 -5.71 -2.52 -0.10
CA GLN A 107 -6.16 -2.33 1.28
C GLN A 107 -7.48 -1.56 1.32
N GLU A 108 -7.62 -0.56 0.48
CA GLU A 108 -8.84 0.22 0.41
C GLU A 108 -10.01 -0.62 -0.07
N GLN A 109 -9.78 -1.48 -1.05
CA GLN A 109 -10.82 -2.39 -1.52
C GLN A 109 -11.25 -3.35 -0.43
N ARG A 110 -10.30 -3.89 0.32
CA ARG A 110 -10.63 -4.79 1.43
C ARG A 110 -11.43 -4.06 2.49
N ARG A 111 -11.02 -2.85 2.82
CA ARG A 111 -11.73 -2.08 3.83
C ARG A 111 -13.17 -1.82 3.40
N GLN A 112 -13.35 -1.41 2.15
CA GLN A 112 -14.69 -1.16 1.63
C GLN A 112 -15.54 -2.43 1.60
N SER A 113 -14.93 -3.55 1.26
CA SER A 113 -15.62 -4.82 1.23
C SER A 113 -16.08 -5.23 2.62
N HIS A 114 -15.22 -5.08 3.61
CA HIS A 114 -15.56 -5.39 4.99
C HIS A 114 -16.66 -4.47 5.51
N GLU A 115 -16.55 -3.19 5.19
CA GLU A 115 -17.54 -2.23 5.62
C GLU A 115 -18.89 -2.54 5.02
N PHE A 116 -18.91 -2.87 3.74
CA PHE A 116 -20.14 -3.24 3.07
C PHE A 116 -20.77 -4.49 3.69
N SER A 117 -19.93 -5.49 3.97
CA SER A 117 -20.42 -6.73 4.58
C SER A 117 -20.97 -6.47 5.98
N TYR A 118 -20.30 -5.61 6.73
CA TYR A 118 -20.76 -5.29 8.08
C TYR A 118 -22.10 -4.57 8.03
N GLN A 119 -22.25 -3.61 7.12
CA GLN A 119 -23.49 -2.87 7.01
C GLN A 119 -24.65 -3.77 6.54
N ALA A 120 -24.36 -4.71 5.67
CA ALA A 120 -25.39 -5.64 5.23
C ALA A 120 -25.85 -6.55 6.36
N ALA A 121 -24.92 -6.95 7.26
CA ALA A 121 -25.26 -7.79 8.40
C ALA A 121 -25.90 -7.01 9.54
N HIS A 122 -25.61 -5.70 9.60
CA HIS A 122 -26.11 -4.86 10.69
C HIS A 122 -26.74 -3.60 10.10
N PRO A 123 -27.90 -3.74 9.45
CA PRO A 123 -28.52 -2.55 8.85
C PRO A 123 -28.94 -1.57 9.94
N PRO A 124 -28.83 -0.29 9.67
CA PRO A 124 -29.25 0.70 10.65
C PRO A 124 -30.74 0.61 10.87
N PRO A 125 -31.23 0.96 12.06
CA PRO A 125 -32.66 0.96 12.29
C PRO A 125 -33.36 1.97 11.39
N ASP A 126 -34.60 1.68 11.07
CA ASP A 126 -35.34 2.52 10.13
C ASP A 126 -35.40 3.98 10.54
N ASP A 127 -35.45 4.24 11.85
CA ASP A 127 -35.56 5.61 12.31
C ASP A 127 -34.24 6.36 12.24
N ALA A 128 -33.13 5.68 12.02
CA ALA A 128 -31.84 6.37 11.92
C ALA A 128 -31.80 7.31 10.73
N PHE A 129 -32.46 6.94 9.63
CA PHE A 129 -32.49 7.80 8.47
C PHE A 129 -33.28 9.07 8.72
N ASP A 130 -34.37 8.93 9.43
CA ASP A 130 -35.16 10.11 9.75
C ASP A 130 -34.42 11.05 10.70
N ALA A 131 -33.68 10.49 11.64
CA ALA A 131 -32.87 11.31 12.55
C ALA A 131 -31.78 12.05 11.79
N LEU A 132 -31.14 11.38 10.84
CA LEU A 132 -30.10 12.01 10.02
C LEU A 132 -30.69 13.09 9.13
N ARG A 133 -31.85 12.82 8.57
CA ARG A 133 -32.51 13.79 7.71
C ARG A 133 -32.91 15.04 8.52
N ALA A 134 -33.35 14.84 9.74
CA ALA A 134 -33.71 15.93 10.59
C ALA A 134 -32.50 16.77 11.02
N ARG A 135 -31.32 16.16 11.07
CA ARG A 135 -30.10 16.87 11.42
C ARG A 135 -29.51 17.67 10.29
N GLN A 136 -29.92 17.40 9.05
CA GLN A 136 -29.34 18.13 7.95
C GLN A 136 -29.76 19.58 8.05
N PRO A 137 -28.82 20.49 7.98
CA PRO A 137 -29.15 21.90 8.12
C PRO A 137 -29.95 22.35 6.93
N LYS A 138 -30.95 23.12 7.18
CA LYS A 138 -31.78 23.66 6.12
C LYS A 138 -30.97 24.57 5.21
N ALA A 139 -29.87 25.07 5.69
CA ALA A 139 -29.01 25.93 4.90
C ALA A 139 -28.49 25.25 3.64
N LEU A 140 -28.38 23.94 3.66
CA LEU A 140 -27.95 23.23 2.48
C LEU A 140 -28.92 23.39 1.32
N LYS A 141 -30.18 23.60 1.62
CA LYS A 141 -31.16 23.79 0.57
C LYS A 141 -31.07 25.17 -0.05
N LEU A 142 -30.50 26.11 0.68
CA LEU A 142 -30.39 27.46 0.17
C LEU A 142 -29.19 27.64 -0.74
N VAL A 143 -28.27 26.71 -0.73
CA VAL A 143 -27.08 26.81 -1.54
C VAL A 143 -27.39 26.52 -3.00
N PHE A 144 -28.47 25.87 -3.26
CA PHE A 144 -28.87 25.57 -4.61
C PHE A 144 -30.02 26.45 -5.09
#